data_34402e45407a98311247c96fccb5034b
#
_entry.id   34402e45407a98311247c96fccb5034b
#
_cell.length_a   1.000
_cell.length_b   1.000
_cell.length_c   1.000
_cell.angle_alpha   90.00
_cell.angle_beta   90.00
_cell.angle_gamma   90.00
#
_symmetry.space_group_name_H-M   'P 1'
#
loop_
_entity.id
_entity.type
_entity.pdbx_description
1 polymer ?
#
loop_
_entity_poly.entity_id
_entity_poly.type
_entity_poly.pdbx_seq_one_letter_code
_entity_poly.pdbx_strand_id
1 'polypeptide(L)'
;MGLVGAREAAIPTAVVDHRQFGEDREAFERALDAELAAHRIDLVCLAGFMRLLTPWLVTRWSGRMLNIHPALLPQFKGLHTHRRAIEAGVKRHGTTVHFVSLEMDSGPIILQDWVPVGEEDTEDILAKRVLEVEHRIYPQALRLVAEGRATFSK
;
A
#
# COMPACT_ATOMS: atom_id res chain seq x y z
N MET A 1 11.73 -7.45 -8.69
CA MET A 1 12.37 -7.78 -7.40
C MET A 1 11.44 -8.58 -6.47
N GLY A 2 10.19 -8.18 -6.23
CA GLY A 2 9.29 -8.87 -5.28
C GLY A 2 9.08 -10.36 -5.54
N LEU A 3 8.84 -10.79 -6.78
CA LEU A 3 8.65 -12.21 -7.11
C LEU A 3 9.91 -13.07 -6.86
N VAL A 4 11.10 -12.52 -7.08
CA VAL A 4 12.36 -13.23 -6.82
C VAL A 4 12.53 -13.47 -5.34
N GLY A 5 12.43 -12.42 -4.52
CA GLY A 5 12.53 -12.53 -3.06
C GLY A 5 11.47 -13.47 -2.45
N ALA A 6 10.23 -13.44 -2.96
CA ALA A 6 9.19 -14.34 -2.50
C ALA A 6 9.54 -15.83 -2.81
N ARG A 7 10.06 -16.11 -4.02
CA ARG A 7 10.50 -17.47 -4.39
C ARG A 7 11.68 -17.94 -3.56
N GLU A 8 12.66 -17.08 -3.33
CA GLU A 8 13.81 -17.36 -2.45
C GLU A 8 13.37 -17.68 -1.02
N ALA A 9 12.30 -17.04 -0.55
CA ALA A 9 11.67 -17.29 0.75
C ALA A 9 10.65 -18.46 0.73
N ALA A 10 10.58 -19.23 -0.36
CA ALA A 10 9.62 -20.32 -0.56
C ALA A 10 8.14 -19.91 -0.40
N ILE A 11 7.82 -18.64 -0.70
CA ILE A 11 6.45 -18.13 -0.70
C ILE A 11 5.84 -18.36 -2.08
N PRO A 12 4.63 -18.97 -2.19
CA PRO A 12 3.94 -19.15 -3.47
C PRO A 12 3.77 -17.82 -4.20
N THR A 13 3.93 -17.85 -5.53
CA THR A 13 3.80 -16.66 -6.37
C THR A 13 2.89 -16.92 -7.55
N ALA A 14 2.02 -15.94 -7.87
CA ALA A 14 1.22 -15.93 -9.09
C ALA A 14 1.35 -14.56 -9.77
N VAL A 15 1.06 -14.51 -11.06
CA VAL A 15 1.07 -13.27 -11.84
C VAL A 15 -0.25 -13.14 -12.58
N VAL A 16 -0.97 -12.05 -12.31
CA VAL A 16 -2.14 -11.64 -13.09
C VAL A 16 -1.73 -10.40 -13.88
N ASP A 17 -1.53 -10.56 -15.17
CA ASP A 17 -1.09 -9.46 -16.04
C ASP A 17 -2.29 -8.62 -16.48
N HIS A 18 -2.39 -7.41 -15.94
CA HIS A 18 -3.48 -6.49 -16.22
C HIS A 18 -3.59 -6.12 -17.72
N ARG A 19 -2.48 -6.20 -18.48
CA ARG A 19 -2.48 -5.88 -19.93
C ARG A 19 -3.38 -6.82 -20.73
N GLN A 20 -3.63 -8.03 -20.23
CA GLN A 20 -4.53 -9.00 -20.86
C GLN A 20 -6.00 -8.60 -20.79
N PHE A 21 -6.35 -7.64 -19.93
CA PHE A 21 -7.71 -7.18 -19.69
C PHE A 21 -8.01 -5.80 -20.32
N GLY A 22 -7.02 -5.18 -20.98
CA GLY A 22 -7.18 -3.85 -21.57
C GLY A 22 -7.64 -2.81 -20.55
N GLU A 23 -8.76 -2.15 -20.84
CA GLU A 23 -9.36 -1.14 -19.95
C GLU A 23 -10.37 -1.72 -18.94
N ASP A 24 -10.71 -3.01 -19.06
CA ASP A 24 -11.64 -3.68 -18.15
C ASP A 24 -10.95 -3.99 -16.81
N ARG A 25 -10.98 -2.99 -15.93
CA ARG A 25 -10.38 -3.09 -14.59
C ARG A 25 -11.09 -4.13 -13.73
N GLU A 26 -12.41 -4.26 -13.85
CA GLU A 26 -13.17 -5.22 -13.04
C GLU A 26 -12.85 -6.65 -13.47
N ALA A 27 -12.70 -6.95 -14.76
CA ALA A 27 -12.27 -8.26 -15.23
C ALA A 27 -10.88 -8.64 -14.68
N PHE A 28 -9.93 -7.68 -14.68
CA PHE A 28 -8.62 -7.87 -14.03
C PHE A 28 -8.76 -8.17 -12.54
N GLU A 29 -9.57 -7.41 -11.82
CA GLU A 29 -9.77 -7.57 -10.38
C GLU A 29 -10.45 -8.88 -10.02
N ARG A 30 -11.39 -9.37 -10.86
CA ARG A 30 -12.00 -10.68 -10.70
C ARG A 30 -11.00 -11.82 -10.88
N ALA A 31 -10.07 -11.69 -11.83
CA ALA A 31 -8.98 -12.65 -11.99
C ALA A 31 -8.03 -12.63 -10.79
N LEU A 32 -7.72 -11.44 -10.26
CA LEU A 32 -6.92 -11.29 -9.04
C LEU A 32 -7.62 -11.92 -7.82
N ASP A 33 -8.92 -11.65 -7.63
CA ASP A 33 -9.72 -12.23 -6.54
C ASP A 33 -9.79 -13.77 -6.63
N ALA A 34 -9.87 -14.31 -7.84
CA ALA A 34 -9.83 -15.76 -8.05
C ALA A 34 -8.50 -16.39 -7.58
N GLU A 35 -7.37 -15.74 -7.88
CA GLU A 35 -6.06 -16.19 -7.38
C GLU A 35 -5.97 -16.09 -5.85
N LEU A 36 -6.44 -14.99 -5.27
CA LEU A 36 -6.47 -14.81 -3.81
C LEU A 36 -7.33 -15.90 -3.15
N ALA A 37 -8.48 -16.21 -3.72
CA ALA A 37 -9.37 -17.27 -3.23
C ALA A 37 -8.76 -18.66 -3.36
N ALA A 38 -8.10 -18.99 -4.50
CA ALA A 38 -7.43 -20.25 -4.72
C ALA A 38 -6.32 -20.52 -3.68
N HIS A 39 -5.65 -19.45 -3.22
CA HIS A 39 -4.63 -19.51 -2.18
C HIS A 39 -5.18 -19.31 -0.75
N ARG A 40 -6.50 -19.23 -0.58
CA ARG A 40 -7.17 -19.07 0.72
C ARG A 40 -6.63 -17.88 1.52
N ILE A 41 -6.46 -16.72 0.85
CA ILE A 41 -5.94 -15.51 1.45
C ILE A 41 -7.01 -14.87 2.35
N ASP A 42 -6.64 -14.49 3.56
CA ASP A 42 -7.51 -13.80 4.53
C ASP A 42 -7.28 -12.29 4.54
N LEU A 43 -6.03 -11.85 4.36
CA LEU A 43 -5.64 -10.44 4.35
C LEU A 43 -4.81 -10.13 3.10
N VAL A 44 -5.05 -8.99 2.48
CA VAL A 44 -4.32 -8.50 1.32
C VAL A 44 -3.48 -7.28 1.72
N CYS A 45 -2.20 -7.31 1.41
CA CYS A 45 -1.27 -6.20 1.61
C CYS A 45 -0.83 -5.64 0.26
N LEU A 46 -1.29 -4.44 -0.08
CA LEU A 46 -0.87 -3.74 -1.29
C LEU A 46 0.47 -3.04 -1.04
N ALA A 47 1.44 -3.28 -1.90
CA ALA A 47 2.74 -2.61 -1.90
C ALA A 47 3.14 -2.28 -3.33
N GLY A 48 3.30 -0.99 -3.64
CA GLY A 48 3.60 -0.52 -4.99
C GLY A 48 2.47 -0.80 -5.99
N PHE A 49 1.24 -0.94 -5.52
CA PHE A 49 0.08 -1.14 -6.39
C PHE A 49 -0.41 0.20 -6.92
N MET A 50 -0.12 0.50 -8.20
CA MET A 50 -0.31 1.82 -8.82
C MET A 50 -1.60 1.91 -9.66
N ARG A 51 -2.60 1.09 -9.37
CA ARG A 51 -3.88 1.10 -10.10
C ARG A 51 -5.01 1.53 -9.18
N LEU A 52 -5.96 2.29 -9.74
CA LEU A 52 -7.21 2.59 -9.04
C LEU A 52 -8.07 1.32 -9.00
N LEU A 53 -8.43 0.91 -7.80
CA LEU A 53 -9.33 -0.20 -7.56
C LEU A 53 -10.78 0.21 -7.86
N THR A 54 -11.54 -0.74 -8.38
CA THR A 54 -12.98 -0.54 -8.54
C THR A 54 -13.70 -0.71 -7.20
N PRO A 55 -14.92 -0.15 -7.06
CA PRO A 55 -15.73 -0.38 -5.87
C PRO A 55 -16.01 -1.86 -5.59
N TRP A 56 -16.02 -2.69 -6.64
CA TRP A 56 -16.25 -4.12 -6.51
C TRP A 56 -15.18 -4.79 -5.63
N LEU A 57 -13.89 -4.63 -5.96
CA LEU A 57 -12.80 -5.27 -5.21
C LEU A 57 -12.66 -4.65 -3.81
N VAL A 58 -12.78 -3.32 -3.69
CA VAL A 58 -12.71 -2.63 -2.40
C VAL A 58 -13.80 -3.11 -1.44
N THR A 59 -15.03 -3.26 -1.93
CA THR A 59 -16.15 -3.79 -1.12
C THR A 59 -15.93 -5.24 -0.76
N ARG A 60 -15.49 -6.06 -1.69
CA ARG A 60 -15.19 -7.48 -1.52
C ARG A 60 -14.18 -7.75 -0.41
N TRP A 61 -13.16 -6.89 -0.31
CA TRP A 61 -12.07 -6.99 0.66
C TRP A 61 -12.14 -5.94 1.76
N SER A 62 -13.30 -5.33 1.99
CA SER A 62 -13.48 -4.32 3.04
C SER A 62 -13.03 -4.84 4.40
N GLY A 63 -12.17 -4.08 5.09
CA GLY A 63 -11.57 -4.45 6.37
C GLY A 63 -10.48 -5.53 6.30
N ARG A 64 -10.17 -6.04 5.11
CA ARG A 64 -9.18 -7.11 4.89
C ARG A 64 -8.15 -6.76 3.81
N MET A 65 -8.08 -5.50 3.41
CA MET A 65 -7.10 -5.01 2.45
C MET A 65 -6.39 -3.78 3.01
N LEU A 66 -5.08 -3.86 3.08
CA LEU A 66 -4.19 -2.81 3.57
C LEU A 66 -3.40 -2.23 2.42
N ASN A 67 -3.04 -0.96 2.53
CA ASN A 67 -2.10 -0.29 1.64
C ASN A 67 -1.06 0.47 2.44
N ILE A 68 0.14 0.59 1.89
CA ILE A 68 1.17 1.50 2.38
C ILE A 68 1.30 2.65 1.39
N HIS A 69 1.23 3.88 1.91
CA HIS A 69 1.31 5.11 1.14
C HIS A 69 2.48 5.95 1.62
N PRO A 70 3.41 6.36 0.72
CA PRO A 70 4.63 7.04 1.11
C PRO A 70 4.41 8.54 1.41
N ALA A 71 3.48 8.83 2.31
CA ALA A 71 3.23 10.17 2.87
C ALA A 71 2.55 10.07 4.24
N LEU A 72 2.57 11.16 4.99
CA LEU A 72 1.81 11.31 6.23
C LEU A 72 0.38 11.74 5.89
N LEU A 73 -0.50 10.76 5.62
CA LEU A 73 -1.90 11.05 5.31
C LEU A 73 -2.58 11.87 6.42
N PRO A 74 -3.46 12.81 6.09
CA PRO A 74 -4.06 13.06 4.78
C PRO A 74 -3.23 13.94 3.83
N GLN A 75 -2.00 14.29 4.19
CA GLN A 75 -1.13 15.09 3.32
C GLN A 75 -0.62 14.26 2.13
N PHE A 76 -0.44 14.90 0.98
CA PHE A 76 0.16 14.32 -0.21
C PHE A 76 -0.48 13.01 -0.67
N LYS A 77 -1.81 12.91 -0.69
CA LYS A 77 -2.52 11.82 -1.36
C LYS A 77 -2.09 11.70 -2.82
N GLY A 78 -2.13 10.49 -3.38
CA GLY A 78 -1.81 10.22 -4.78
C GLY A 78 -0.31 10.11 -5.05
N LEU A 79 0.12 10.48 -6.26
CA LEU A 79 1.46 10.24 -6.77
C LEU A 79 2.48 11.33 -6.40
N HIS A 80 3.77 11.03 -6.61
CA HIS A 80 4.92 11.95 -6.46
C HIS A 80 5.03 12.60 -5.07
N THR A 81 4.76 11.84 -4.03
CA THR A 81 4.67 12.34 -2.66
C THR A 81 5.97 12.95 -2.15
N HIS A 82 7.11 12.32 -2.45
CA HIS A 82 8.43 12.81 -2.00
C HIS A 82 8.78 14.15 -2.66
N ARG A 83 8.60 14.26 -3.98
CA ARG A 83 8.82 15.52 -4.71
C ARG A 83 7.93 16.63 -4.15
N ARG A 84 6.63 16.36 -3.99
CA ARG A 84 5.67 17.33 -3.46
C ARG A 84 5.99 17.75 -2.03
N ALA A 85 6.50 16.84 -1.21
CA ALA A 85 6.93 17.15 0.15
C ALA A 85 8.14 18.09 0.17
N ILE A 86 9.13 17.86 -0.70
CA ILE A 86 10.31 18.73 -0.86
C ILE A 86 9.88 20.10 -1.38
N GLU A 87 9.08 20.16 -2.45
CA GLU A 87 8.57 21.41 -3.03
C GLU A 87 7.74 22.23 -2.03
N ALA A 88 7.00 21.57 -1.16
CA ALA A 88 6.23 22.22 -0.09
C ALA A 88 7.10 22.66 1.10
N GLY A 89 8.38 22.33 1.14
CA GLY A 89 9.31 22.73 2.20
C GLY A 89 8.97 22.16 3.57
N VAL A 90 8.28 21.01 3.63
CA VAL A 90 7.91 20.38 4.90
C VAL A 90 9.15 19.88 5.63
N LYS A 91 9.18 19.95 6.95
CA LYS A 91 10.31 19.49 7.76
C LYS A 91 10.21 17.99 8.12
N ARG A 92 9.05 17.38 7.90
CA ARG A 92 8.78 15.96 8.15
C ARG A 92 8.00 15.38 6.99
N HIS A 93 8.39 14.19 6.60
CA HIS A 93 7.67 13.37 5.62
C HIS A 93 7.69 11.93 6.11
N GLY A 94 6.96 11.02 5.50
CA GLY A 94 6.95 9.66 6.02
C GLY A 94 6.03 8.74 5.25
N THR A 95 5.45 7.80 5.97
CA THR A 95 4.58 6.79 5.37
C THR A 95 3.41 6.44 6.28
N THR A 96 2.33 5.98 5.67
CA THR A 96 1.09 5.59 6.33
C THR A 96 0.67 4.21 5.86
N VAL A 97 0.41 3.31 6.81
CA VAL A 97 -0.33 2.07 6.56
C VAL A 97 -1.78 2.29 6.94
N HIS A 98 -2.68 2.02 6.01
CA HIS A 98 -4.11 2.23 6.21
C HIS A 98 -4.94 1.10 5.58
N PHE A 99 -6.17 0.96 6.02
CA PHE A 99 -7.14 0.13 5.32
C PHE A 99 -7.52 0.77 4.00
N VAL A 100 -7.73 -0.04 2.97
CA VAL A 100 -8.23 0.43 1.67
C VAL A 100 -9.72 0.75 1.80
N SER A 101 -10.12 1.91 1.27
CA SER A 101 -11.50 2.38 1.21
C SER A 101 -11.86 2.81 -0.20
N LEU A 102 -13.14 3.15 -0.44
CA LEU A 102 -13.61 3.60 -1.75
C LEU A 102 -12.95 4.90 -2.21
N GLU A 103 -12.66 5.78 -1.27
CA GLU A 103 -11.90 6.99 -1.55
C GLU A 103 -10.41 6.70 -1.44
N MET A 104 -9.66 7.10 -2.48
CA MET A 104 -8.21 6.88 -2.55
C MET A 104 -7.47 7.54 -1.38
N ASP A 105 -6.57 6.80 -0.76
CA ASP A 105 -5.72 7.23 0.36
C ASP A 105 -6.50 7.87 1.52
N SER A 106 -7.73 7.40 1.80
CA SER A 106 -8.64 7.97 2.80
C SER A 106 -9.15 6.96 3.81
N GLY A 107 -8.77 5.71 3.70
CA GLY A 107 -9.19 4.67 4.66
C GLY A 107 -8.60 4.87 6.05
N PRO A 108 -9.17 4.19 7.08
CA PRO A 108 -8.70 4.28 8.45
C PRO A 108 -7.22 3.96 8.58
N ILE A 109 -6.48 4.85 9.24
CA ILE A 109 -5.04 4.71 9.46
C ILE A 109 -4.79 3.66 10.54
N ILE A 110 -3.82 2.76 10.27
CA ILE A 110 -3.36 1.74 11.21
C ILE A 110 -2.10 2.20 11.92
N LEU A 111 -1.08 2.57 11.14
CA LEU A 111 0.18 3.11 11.64
C LEU A 111 0.70 4.21 10.70
N GLN A 112 1.37 5.17 11.30
CA GLN A 112 2.17 6.17 10.59
C GLN A 112 3.53 6.32 11.27
N ASP A 113 4.55 6.62 10.47
CA ASP A 113 5.84 7.04 11.00
C ASP A 113 6.51 8.01 10.03
N TRP A 114 7.48 8.77 10.52
CA TRP A 114 8.05 9.89 9.80
C TRP A 114 9.57 9.91 9.84
N VAL A 115 10.12 10.66 8.90
CA VAL A 115 11.55 10.98 8.78
C VAL A 115 11.72 12.49 8.62
N PRO A 116 12.85 13.06 9.07
CA PRO A 116 13.15 14.46 8.79
C PRO A 116 13.41 14.65 7.29
N VAL A 117 13.05 15.83 6.78
CA VAL A 117 13.39 16.30 5.43
C VAL A 117 14.52 17.31 5.57
N GLY A 118 15.67 16.99 4.99
CA GLY A 118 16.83 17.87 4.94
C GLY A 118 16.72 18.93 3.83
N GLU A 119 17.43 20.03 3.97
CA GLU A 119 17.42 21.14 2.99
C GLU A 119 18.02 20.73 1.62
N GLU A 120 18.96 19.78 1.64
CA GLU A 120 19.61 19.26 0.44
C GLU A 120 19.07 17.90 -0.01
N ASP A 121 17.95 17.44 0.57
CA ASP A 121 17.36 16.16 0.17
C ASP A 121 16.85 16.20 -1.26
N THR A 122 17.29 15.23 -2.05
CA THR A 122 16.67 14.91 -3.33
C THR A 122 15.49 13.96 -3.13
N GLU A 123 14.63 13.85 -4.16
CA GLU A 123 13.52 12.88 -4.16
C GLU A 123 14.01 11.46 -3.84
N ASP A 124 15.13 11.03 -4.43
CA ASP A 124 15.71 9.70 -4.22
C ASP A 124 16.25 9.48 -2.80
N ILE A 125 16.88 10.49 -2.21
CA ILE A 125 17.39 10.41 -0.83
C ILE A 125 16.23 10.28 0.14
N LEU A 126 15.20 11.12 -0.02
CA LEU A 126 14.01 11.08 0.81
C LEU A 126 13.25 9.75 0.65
N ALA A 127 13.08 9.27 -0.59
CA ALA A 127 12.43 8.00 -0.89
C ALA A 127 13.12 6.81 -0.21
N LYS A 128 14.46 6.75 -0.25
CA LYS A 128 15.22 5.67 0.44
C LYS A 128 15.00 5.70 1.95
N ARG A 129 15.03 6.89 2.55
CA ARG A 129 14.81 7.06 3.99
C ARG A 129 13.40 6.67 4.40
N VAL A 130 12.39 7.02 3.61
CA VAL A 130 10.99 6.63 3.83
C VAL A 130 10.83 5.12 3.67
N LEU A 131 11.46 4.49 2.66
CA LEU A 131 11.39 3.05 2.42
C LEU A 131 11.88 2.21 3.61
N GLU A 132 12.92 2.67 4.34
CA GLU A 132 13.38 1.99 5.56
C GLU A 132 12.29 1.97 6.64
N VAL A 133 11.54 3.06 6.76
CA VAL A 133 10.41 3.15 7.68
C VAL A 133 9.26 2.27 7.22
N GLU A 134 8.96 2.22 5.91
CA GLU A 134 7.93 1.35 5.34
C GLU A 134 8.20 -0.13 5.68
N HIS A 135 9.42 -0.60 5.49
CA HIS A 135 9.82 -1.97 5.80
C HIS A 135 9.66 -2.31 7.29
N ARG A 136 9.75 -1.31 8.16
CA ARG A 136 9.57 -1.48 9.61
C ARG A 136 8.10 -1.49 10.01
N ILE A 137 7.31 -0.52 9.55
CA ILE A 137 5.94 -0.35 10.05
C ILE A 137 4.91 -1.24 9.36
N TYR A 138 5.13 -1.66 8.10
CA TYR A 138 4.14 -2.47 7.40
C TYR A 138 3.94 -3.85 8.06
N PRO A 139 4.98 -4.61 8.40
CA PRO A 139 4.80 -5.86 9.14
C PRO A 139 4.15 -5.66 10.51
N GLN A 140 4.43 -4.53 11.19
CA GLN A 140 3.80 -4.20 12.47
C GLN A 140 2.29 -3.94 12.29
N ALA A 141 1.92 -3.16 11.27
CA ALA A 141 0.51 -2.89 10.96
C ALA A 141 -0.26 -4.18 10.61
N LEU A 142 0.34 -5.05 9.79
CA LEU A 142 -0.25 -6.35 9.47
C LEU A 142 -0.49 -7.19 10.72
N ARG A 143 0.48 -7.22 11.64
CA ARG A 143 0.34 -7.93 12.93
C ARG A 143 -0.82 -7.38 13.75
N LEU A 144 -0.96 -6.04 13.86
CA LEU A 144 -2.07 -5.41 14.59
C LEU A 144 -3.44 -5.81 14.03
N VAL A 145 -3.55 -5.90 12.71
CA VAL A 145 -4.80 -6.34 12.05
C VAL A 145 -5.03 -7.83 12.27
N ALA A 146 -4.02 -8.68 12.11
CA ALA A 146 -4.13 -10.11 12.29
C ALA A 146 -4.48 -10.51 13.73
N GLU A 147 -4.02 -9.73 14.72
CA GLU A 147 -4.33 -9.89 16.14
C GLU A 147 -5.68 -9.25 16.54
N GLY A 148 -6.42 -8.64 15.61
CA GLY A 148 -7.68 -7.94 15.88
C GLY A 148 -7.53 -6.66 16.72
N ARG A 149 -6.32 -6.12 16.83
CA ARG A 149 -5.99 -4.89 17.58
C ARG A 149 -6.18 -3.62 16.74
N ALA A 150 -6.23 -3.76 15.45
CA ALA A 150 -6.65 -2.71 14.50
C ALA A 150 -7.78 -3.27 13.65
N THR A 151 -8.90 -2.57 13.60
CA THR A 151 -10.10 -2.98 12.88
C THR A 151 -10.58 -1.87 11.98
N PHE A 152 -11.24 -2.26 10.88
CA PHE A 152 -11.89 -1.32 9.97
C PHE A 152 -13.18 -0.81 10.61
N SER A 153 -13.12 0.35 11.25
CA SER A 153 -14.31 1.05 11.74
C SER A 153 -14.75 2.07 10.69
N LYS A 154 -16.03 2.01 10.32
CA LYS A 154 -16.64 3.02 9.44
C LYS A 154 -16.81 4.33 10.16
#